data_2a0a1673ac544a46e60a8f694e55972e
#
_entry.id   2a0a1673ac544a46e60a8f694e55972e
#
_cell.length_a   1.000
_cell.length_b   1.000
_cell.length_c   1.000
_cell.angle_alpha   90.00
_cell.angle_beta   90.00
_cell.angle_gamma   90.00
#
_symmetry.space_group_name_H-M   'P 1'
#
loop_
_entity.id
_entity.type
_entity.pdbx_description
1 polymer ?
#
loop_
_entity_poly.entity_id
_entity_poly.type
_entity_poly.pdbx_seq_one_letter_code
_entity_poly.pdbx_strand_id
1 'polypeptide(L)'
;MLLRSLSVLLISAVLAGCSLQAPAPLYQLDAGQPALPKATEGALVLLGPLTLADYLQRGEVLQRQLDGSLRASPDGQWAGSLSADVAQLLLRQLAGRLQTPNILLAPAGPGLNADLQVQVSISRLDSGPQMPAVLHAQWRLLDKAGQLQGSRLLQLEQAHQGSLISQVQAQSDLLRQLAEQLASAAVTALKVPAAANPASKRAAPARKTPPLPPVAPVA
;
A
#
# COMPACT_ATOMS: atom_id res chain seq x y z
N MET A 1 -39.71 5.26 -54.10
CA MET A 1 -39.99 4.89 -52.72
C MET A 1 -39.01 3.82 -52.14
N LEU A 2 -38.69 2.79 -52.93
CA LEU A 2 -37.75 1.72 -52.51
C LEU A 2 -36.36 2.20 -52.09
N LEU A 3 -35.76 3.18 -52.76
CA LEU A 3 -34.43 3.70 -52.40
C LEU A 3 -34.41 4.43 -51.04
N ARG A 4 -35.50 5.16 -50.72
CA ARG A 4 -35.61 5.84 -49.41
C ARG A 4 -35.78 4.85 -48.25
N SER A 5 -36.53 3.77 -48.50
CA SER A 5 -36.69 2.70 -47.47
C SER A 5 -35.40 1.94 -47.23
N LEU A 6 -34.58 1.71 -48.26
CA LEU A 6 -33.30 1.03 -48.15
C LEU A 6 -32.27 1.87 -47.37
N SER A 7 -32.27 3.21 -47.58
CA SER A 7 -31.38 4.12 -46.81
C SER A 7 -31.73 4.19 -45.34
N VAL A 8 -33.03 4.17 -44.99
CA VAL A 8 -33.46 4.16 -43.57
C VAL A 8 -33.08 2.86 -42.88
N LEU A 9 -33.21 1.71 -43.59
CA LEU A 9 -32.81 0.41 -43.06
C LEU A 9 -31.31 0.31 -42.82
N LEU A 10 -30.48 0.88 -43.69
CA LEU A 10 -29.02 0.90 -43.55
C LEU A 10 -28.56 1.77 -42.38
N ILE A 11 -29.23 2.94 -42.18
CA ILE A 11 -28.91 3.83 -41.03
C ILE A 11 -29.31 3.19 -39.69
N SER A 12 -30.43 2.46 -39.66
CA SER A 12 -30.85 1.75 -38.42
C SER A 12 -29.90 0.61 -38.06
N ALA A 13 -29.29 -0.07 -39.01
CA ALA A 13 -28.31 -1.14 -38.77
C ALA A 13 -26.98 -0.61 -38.19
N VAL A 14 -26.59 0.62 -38.51
CA VAL A 14 -25.36 1.23 -38.00
C VAL A 14 -25.51 1.70 -36.54
N LEU A 15 -26.73 2.08 -36.11
CA LEU A 15 -26.98 2.48 -34.72
C LEU A 15 -27.09 1.29 -33.74
N ALA A 16 -27.35 0.07 -34.24
CA ALA A 16 -27.43 -1.14 -33.39
C ALA A 16 -26.05 -1.68 -32.96
N GLY A 17 -24.96 -1.07 -33.42
CA GLY A 17 -23.59 -1.42 -33.11
C GLY A 17 -23.08 -0.90 -31.76
N CYS A 18 -23.92 -0.41 -30.84
CA CYS A 18 -23.54 -0.21 -29.45
C CYS A 18 -23.23 -1.56 -28.84
N SER A 19 -21.95 -1.91 -28.86
CA SER A 19 -21.42 -3.16 -28.33
C SER A 19 -21.91 -3.39 -26.91
N LEU A 20 -22.61 -4.49 -26.67
CA LEU A 20 -22.78 -5.10 -25.36
C LEU A 20 -21.39 -5.60 -24.92
N GLN A 21 -20.51 -4.67 -24.57
CA GLN A 21 -19.25 -5.05 -23.95
C GLN A 21 -19.57 -5.54 -22.54
N ALA A 22 -19.31 -6.81 -22.27
CA ALA A 22 -19.44 -7.33 -20.91
C ALA A 22 -18.62 -6.44 -19.94
N PRO A 23 -19.15 -6.11 -18.75
CA PRO A 23 -18.41 -5.32 -17.78
C PRO A 23 -17.08 -6.00 -17.46
N ALA A 24 -16.02 -5.21 -17.37
CA ALA A 24 -14.69 -5.72 -17.07
C ALA A 24 -14.70 -6.39 -15.68
N PRO A 25 -14.08 -7.56 -15.53
CA PRO A 25 -13.93 -8.22 -14.24
C PRO A 25 -13.28 -7.31 -13.19
N LEU A 26 -13.74 -7.45 -11.95
CA LEU A 26 -13.21 -6.72 -10.80
C LEU A 26 -12.25 -7.63 -10.01
N TYR A 27 -11.09 -7.09 -9.65
CA TYR A 27 -10.05 -7.79 -8.91
C TYR A 27 -9.82 -7.16 -7.54
N GLN A 28 -9.51 -7.99 -6.56
CA GLN A 28 -9.06 -7.60 -5.23
C GLN A 28 -7.80 -8.35 -4.86
N LEU A 29 -6.99 -7.77 -3.97
CA LEU A 29 -5.87 -8.46 -3.37
C LEU A 29 -6.36 -9.55 -2.42
N ASP A 30 -5.73 -10.72 -2.49
CA ASP A 30 -6.05 -11.84 -1.62
C ASP A 30 -5.15 -11.84 -0.37
N ALA A 31 -5.74 -11.60 0.77
CA ALA A 31 -5.05 -11.70 2.06
C ALA A 31 -4.70 -13.16 2.43
N GLY A 32 -5.18 -14.15 1.70
CA GLY A 32 -5.14 -15.54 2.11
C GLY A 32 -6.03 -15.79 3.34
N GLN A 33 -5.71 -16.84 4.09
CA GLN A 33 -6.42 -17.20 5.31
C GLN A 33 -5.47 -17.13 6.51
N PRO A 34 -5.05 -15.95 6.96
CA PRO A 34 -4.23 -15.84 8.16
C PRO A 34 -5.01 -16.35 9.37
N ALA A 35 -4.33 -17.07 10.26
CA ALA A 35 -4.96 -17.53 11.48
C ALA A 35 -5.45 -16.32 12.29
N LEU A 36 -6.69 -16.39 12.77
CA LEU A 36 -7.20 -15.36 13.67
C LEU A 36 -6.42 -15.39 14.99
N PRO A 37 -6.17 -14.24 15.61
CA PRO A 37 -5.56 -14.18 16.93
C PRO A 37 -6.40 -14.97 17.93
N LYS A 38 -5.74 -15.84 18.71
CA LYS A 38 -6.40 -16.59 19.79
C LYS A 38 -6.40 -15.79 21.08
N ALA A 39 -5.46 -14.86 21.23
CA ALA A 39 -5.37 -13.97 22.37
C ALA A 39 -6.50 -12.92 22.31
N THR A 40 -7.07 -12.59 23.45
CA THR A 40 -8.01 -11.49 23.64
C THR A 40 -7.32 -10.17 23.96
N GLU A 41 -6.06 -10.25 24.35
CA GLU A 41 -5.18 -9.15 24.72
C GLU A 41 -3.87 -9.24 23.93
N GLY A 42 -3.14 -8.14 23.83
CA GLY A 42 -1.86 -8.08 23.15
C GLY A 42 -1.43 -6.65 22.89
N ALA A 43 -0.22 -6.48 22.39
CA ALA A 43 0.31 -5.16 22.05
C ALA A 43 -0.64 -4.42 21.10
N LEU A 44 -0.86 -3.14 21.37
CA LEU A 44 -1.59 -2.25 20.48
C LEU A 44 -0.68 -1.78 19.36
N VAL A 45 -0.98 -2.18 18.14
CA VAL A 45 -0.20 -1.84 16.94
C VAL A 45 -1.00 -0.88 16.06
N LEU A 46 -0.41 0.27 15.73
CA LEU A 46 -0.97 1.22 14.78
C LEU A 46 -0.32 1.00 13.41
N LEU A 47 -1.09 0.50 12.44
CA LEU A 47 -0.63 0.35 11.07
C LEU A 47 -0.91 1.63 10.27
N GLY A 48 0.16 2.31 9.88
CA GLY A 48 0.13 3.52 9.09
C GLY A 48 0.95 4.68 9.67
N PRO A 49 1.13 5.76 8.87
CA PRO A 49 0.55 5.94 7.53
C PRO A 49 1.01 4.88 6.53
N LEU A 50 0.08 4.48 5.66
CA LEU A 50 0.35 3.68 4.48
C LEU A 50 0.29 4.58 3.26
N THR A 51 1.39 4.67 2.50
CA THR A 51 1.46 5.48 1.28
C THR A 51 1.78 4.60 0.08
N LEU A 52 1.04 4.81 -1.01
CA LEU A 52 1.29 4.19 -2.31
C LEU A 52 1.70 5.27 -3.30
N ALA A 53 2.56 4.93 -4.25
CA ALA A 53 2.88 5.80 -5.38
C ALA A 53 1.59 6.22 -6.12
N ASP A 54 1.57 7.44 -6.65
CA ASP A 54 0.36 8.04 -7.24
C ASP A 54 -0.24 7.21 -8.37
N TYR A 55 0.60 6.56 -9.18
CA TYR A 55 0.12 5.72 -10.28
C TYR A 55 -0.65 4.47 -9.79
N LEU A 56 -0.45 4.04 -8.53
CA LEU A 56 -1.16 2.92 -7.90
C LEU A 56 -2.52 3.31 -7.32
N GLN A 57 -2.86 4.61 -7.31
CA GLN A 57 -4.13 5.10 -6.77
C GLN A 57 -5.25 5.13 -7.82
N ARG A 58 -5.03 4.50 -8.96
CA ARG A 58 -5.98 4.41 -10.07
C ARG A 58 -6.87 3.19 -9.93
N GLY A 59 -8.06 3.26 -10.55
CA GLY A 59 -8.99 2.12 -10.58
C GLY A 59 -8.58 1.01 -11.55
N GLU A 60 -7.74 1.34 -12.53
CA GLU A 60 -7.25 0.37 -13.51
C GLU A 60 -6.11 -0.47 -12.96
N VAL A 61 -6.08 -1.75 -13.29
CA VAL A 61 -4.88 -2.57 -13.07
C VAL A 61 -3.84 -2.19 -14.12
N LEU A 62 -2.76 -1.56 -13.68
CA LEU A 62 -1.67 -1.15 -14.57
C LEU A 62 -0.68 -2.30 -14.78
N GLN A 63 -0.35 -2.55 -16.03
CA GLN A 63 0.59 -3.58 -16.45
C GLN A 63 1.86 -2.94 -17.00
N ARG A 64 3.01 -3.36 -16.49
CA ARG A 64 4.32 -2.93 -16.99
C ARG A 64 4.67 -3.67 -18.26
N GLN A 65 5.08 -2.90 -19.27
CA GLN A 65 5.53 -3.41 -20.55
C GLN A 65 7.06 -3.61 -20.54
N LEU A 66 7.58 -4.34 -21.54
CA LEU A 66 9.02 -4.57 -21.69
C LEU A 66 9.83 -3.28 -21.91
N ASP A 67 9.22 -2.26 -22.49
CA ASP A 67 9.81 -0.93 -22.67
C ASP A 67 9.78 -0.06 -21.40
N GLY A 68 9.25 -0.60 -20.30
CA GLY A 68 9.11 0.09 -19.02
C GLY A 68 7.85 0.94 -18.88
N SER A 69 7.04 1.11 -19.95
CA SER A 69 5.78 1.86 -19.88
C SER A 69 4.73 1.11 -19.04
N LEU A 70 3.75 1.86 -18.54
CA LEU A 70 2.57 1.32 -17.84
C LEU A 70 1.34 1.48 -18.74
N ARG A 71 0.57 0.41 -18.88
CA ARG A 71 -0.71 0.40 -19.62
C ARG A 71 -1.81 -0.14 -18.75
N ALA A 72 -3.00 0.45 -18.86
CA ALA A 72 -4.19 -0.12 -18.23
C ALA A 72 -4.51 -1.48 -18.85
N SER A 73 -4.82 -2.46 -18.04
CA SER A 73 -5.26 -3.77 -18.52
C SER A 73 -6.64 -3.66 -19.12
N PRO A 74 -6.88 -4.22 -20.31
CA PRO A 74 -8.23 -4.33 -20.87
C PRO A 74 -9.05 -5.41 -20.15
N ASP A 75 -8.39 -6.34 -19.44
CA ASP A 75 -8.99 -7.58 -18.91
C ASP A 75 -9.57 -7.40 -17.51
N GLY A 76 -9.51 -6.20 -16.92
CA GLY A 76 -10.11 -5.93 -15.62
C GLY A 76 -9.56 -4.71 -14.90
N GLN A 77 -10.19 -4.42 -13.76
CA GLN A 77 -9.86 -3.27 -12.92
C GLN A 77 -9.94 -3.66 -11.44
N TRP A 78 -9.43 -2.80 -10.56
CA TRP A 78 -9.57 -3.00 -9.13
C TRP A 78 -11.04 -2.84 -8.70
N ALA A 79 -11.49 -3.67 -7.77
CA ALA A 79 -12.84 -3.61 -7.21
C ALA A 79 -13.08 -2.38 -6.32
N GLY A 80 -12.00 -1.70 -5.93
CA GLY A 80 -12.04 -0.53 -5.07
C GLY A 80 -10.68 0.15 -5.00
N SER A 81 -10.41 0.83 -3.89
CA SER A 81 -9.11 1.46 -3.65
C SER A 81 -8.04 0.40 -3.36
N LEU A 82 -7.01 0.32 -4.20
CA LEU A 82 -5.86 -0.55 -3.96
C LEU A 82 -5.17 -0.25 -2.62
N SER A 83 -5.14 1.03 -2.22
CA SER A 83 -4.58 1.41 -0.91
C SER A 83 -5.36 0.81 0.25
N ALA A 84 -6.70 0.80 0.16
CA ALA A 84 -7.53 0.18 1.19
C ALA A 84 -7.34 -1.35 1.21
N ASP A 85 -7.25 -1.99 0.06
CA ASP A 85 -7.01 -3.43 -0.05
C ASP A 85 -5.65 -3.81 0.55
N VAL A 86 -4.59 -3.07 0.23
CA VAL A 86 -3.26 -3.26 0.83
C VAL A 86 -3.31 -3.10 2.35
N ALA A 87 -3.98 -2.05 2.84
CA ALA A 87 -4.11 -1.82 4.28
C ALA A 87 -4.82 -2.98 4.99
N GLN A 88 -5.92 -3.47 4.41
CA GLN A 88 -6.69 -4.59 4.96
C GLN A 88 -5.91 -5.91 4.91
N LEU A 89 -5.18 -6.17 3.81
CA LEU A 89 -4.32 -7.34 3.69
C LEU A 89 -3.24 -7.33 4.78
N LEU A 90 -2.51 -6.22 4.91
CA LEU A 90 -1.44 -6.08 5.90
C LEU A 90 -1.99 -6.19 7.32
N LEU A 91 -3.14 -5.55 7.62
CA LEU A 91 -3.78 -5.65 8.93
C LEU A 91 -4.08 -7.10 9.31
N ARG A 92 -4.75 -7.85 8.42
CA ARG A 92 -5.12 -9.26 8.68
C ARG A 92 -3.89 -10.14 8.85
N GLN A 93 -2.88 -9.95 8.00
CA GLN A 93 -1.63 -10.71 8.08
C GLN A 93 -0.86 -10.41 9.37
N LEU A 94 -0.76 -9.15 9.76
CA LEU A 94 -0.09 -8.75 11.01
C LEU A 94 -0.85 -9.25 12.23
N ALA A 95 -2.18 -9.13 12.26
CA ALA A 95 -3.01 -9.64 13.37
C ALA A 95 -2.76 -11.14 13.60
N GLY A 96 -2.78 -11.93 12.54
CA GLY A 96 -2.54 -13.36 12.62
C GLY A 96 -1.11 -13.71 13.03
N ARG A 97 -0.11 -12.99 12.53
CA ARG A 97 1.31 -13.28 12.81
C ARG A 97 1.76 -12.79 14.18
N LEU A 98 1.28 -11.63 14.63
CA LEU A 98 1.57 -11.07 15.95
C LEU A 98 0.69 -11.64 17.05
N GLN A 99 -0.34 -12.42 16.68
CA GLN A 99 -1.32 -13.01 17.60
C GLN A 99 -1.97 -11.96 18.52
N THR A 100 -2.24 -10.74 17.98
CA THR A 100 -2.95 -9.67 18.68
C THR A 100 -4.17 -9.21 17.89
N PRO A 101 -5.34 -9.04 18.53
CA PRO A 101 -6.51 -8.44 17.89
C PRO A 101 -6.40 -6.91 17.83
N ASN A 102 -5.45 -6.32 18.57
CA ASN A 102 -5.33 -4.88 18.78
C ASN A 102 -4.50 -4.21 17.68
N ILE A 103 -4.87 -4.38 16.41
CA ILE A 103 -4.27 -3.67 15.28
C ILE A 103 -5.27 -2.68 14.73
N LEU A 104 -4.89 -1.40 14.69
CA LEU A 104 -5.70 -0.31 14.17
C LEU A 104 -5.04 0.30 12.94
N LEU A 105 -5.87 0.77 12.00
CA LEU A 105 -5.39 1.57 10.87
C LEU A 105 -5.28 3.04 11.25
N ALA A 106 -4.20 3.69 10.81
CA ALA A 106 -4.08 5.15 10.90
C ALA A 106 -4.94 5.84 9.81
N PRO A 107 -5.51 7.05 10.09
CA PRO A 107 -5.39 7.79 11.34
C PRO A 107 -6.26 7.20 12.45
N ALA A 108 -5.71 7.11 13.64
CA ALA A 108 -6.46 6.74 14.83
C ALA A 108 -6.90 8.00 15.60
N GLY A 109 -7.91 7.83 16.46
CA GLY A 109 -8.43 8.93 17.27
C GLY A 109 -7.37 9.57 18.19
N PRO A 110 -7.60 10.81 18.64
CA PRO A 110 -6.68 11.49 19.55
C PRO A 110 -6.52 10.72 20.87
N GLY A 111 -5.31 10.72 21.41
CA GLY A 111 -4.98 10.05 22.67
C GLY A 111 -4.66 8.57 22.57
N LEU A 112 -4.65 7.98 21.39
CA LEU A 112 -4.22 6.61 21.21
C LEU A 112 -2.68 6.49 21.36
N ASN A 113 -2.25 5.73 22.35
CA ASN A 113 -0.84 5.41 22.58
C ASN A 113 -0.58 3.96 22.15
N ALA A 114 -0.21 3.75 20.89
CA ALA A 114 0.17 2.44 20.39
C ALA A 114 1.53 2.02 20.96
N ASP A 115 1.68 0.74 21.29
CA ASP A 115 2.97 0.18 21.71
C ASP A 115 3.97 0.15 20.55
N LEU A 116 3.45 0.01 19.33
CA LEU A 116 4.24 0.02 18.09
C LEU A 116 3.44 0.70 16.96
N GLN A 117 4.07 1.60 16.24
CA GLN A 117 3.57 2.13 14.98
C GLN A 117 4.35 1.53 13.81
N VAL A 118 3.64 1.00 12.82
CA VAL A 118 4.18 0.42 11.60
C VAL A 118 3.83 1.34 10.44
N GLN A 119 4.81 2.04 9.91
CA GLN A 119 4.68 2.90 8.74
C GLN A 119 5.16 2.16 7.50
N VAL A 120 4.42 2.25 6.39
CA VAL A 120 4.77 1.57 5.13
C VAL A 120 4.60 2.54 3.97
N SER A 121 5.62 2.59 3.10
CA SER A 121 5.58 3.31 1.84
C SER A 121 5.87 2.34 0.70
N ILE A 122 4.96 2.23 -0.27
CA ILE A 122 5.09 1.38 -1.45
C ILE A 122 5.30 2.29 -2.65
N SER A 123 6.51 2.24 -3.20
CA SER A 123 6.89 3.02 -4.39
C SER A 123 6.67 2.26 -5.70
N ARG A 124 6.54 0.93 -5.62
CA ARG A 124 6.22 0.07 -6.76
C ARG A 124 5.43 -1.15 -6.31
N LEU A 125 4.34 -1.45 -7.01
CA LEU A 125 3.59 -2.69 -6.94
C LEU A 125 2.94 -2.91 -8.31
N ASP A 126 3.66 -3.50 -9.21
CA ASP A 126 3.18 -3.75 -10.58
C ASP A 126 3.70 -5.08 -11.12
N SER A 127 3.10 -5.51 -12.19
CA SER A 127 3.42 -6.72 -12.95
C SER A 127 3.08 -6.46 -14.42
N GLY A 128 3.38 -7.40 -15.29
CA GLY A 128 2.98 -7.31 -16.69
C GLY A 128 2.86 -8.70 -17.31
N PRO A 129 2.25 -8.85 -18.49
CA PRO A 129 2.05 -10.17 -19.09
C PRO A 129 3.34 -10.96 -19.29
N GLN A 130 4.45 -10.25 -19.48
CA GLN A 130 5.80 -10.82 -19.69
C GLN A 130 6.81 -10.35 -18.64
N MET A 131 6.37 -9.63 -17.62
CA MET A 131 7.20 -9.09 -16.55
C MET A 131 6.72 -9.66 -15.22
N PRO A 132 7.63 -10.08 -14.31
CA PRO A 132 7.24 -10.57 -13.00
C PRO A 132 6.52 -9.48 -12.20
N ALA A 133 5.81 -9.89 -11.17
CA ALA A 133 5.32 -8.95 -10.17
C ALA A 133 6.49 -8.46 -9.33
N VAL A 134 6.56 -7.14 -9.09
CA VAL A 134 7.63 -6.48 -8.33
C VAL A 134 7.02 -5.57 -7.28
N LEU A 135 7.52 -5.68 -6.06
CA LEU A 135 7.22 -4.78 -4.95
C LEU A 135 8.48 -4.05 -4.52
N HIS A 136 8.46 -2.71 -4.53
CA HIS A 136 9.44 -1.88 -3.83
C HIS A 136 8.73 -1.20 -2.67
N ALA A 137 9.22 -1.42 -1.46
CA ALA A 137 8.63 -0.82 -0.28
C ALA A 137 9.70 -0.38 0.72
N GLN A 138 9.35 0.60 1.51
CA GLN A 138 10.07 0.99 2.71
C GLN A 138 9.12 0.90 3.89
N TRP A 139 9.60 0.34 5.02
CA TRP A 139 8.87 0.38 6.26
C TRP A 139 9.71 0.95 7.39
N ARG A 140 9.01 1.46 8.39
CA ARG A 140 9.59 1.99 9.64
C ARG A 140 8.74 1.54 10.81
N LEU A 141 9.41 1.20 11.91
CA LEU A 141 8.79 0.86 13.18
C LEU A 141 9.13 1.95 14.19
N LEU A 142 8.12 2.49 14.84
CA LEU A 142 8.27 3.48 15.90
C LEU A 142 7.64 2.93 17.19
N ASP A 143 8.32 3.13 18.31
CA ASP A 143 7.76 2.79 19.62
C ASP A 143 6.74 3.86 20.08
N LYS A 144 6.15 3.64 21.27
CA LYS A 144 5.19 4.55 21.89
C LYS A 144 5.73 5.97 22.17
N ALA A 145 7.05 6.14 22.21
CA ALA A 145 7.71 7.45 22.35
C ALA A 145 8.02 8.08 20.97
N GLY A 146 7.63 7.44 19.87
CA GLY A 146 7.95 7.87 18.51
C GLY A 146 9.40 7.61 18.10
N GLN A 147 10.15 6.81 18.88
CA GLN A 147 11.54 6.49 18.56
C GLN A 147 11.62 5.37 17.53
N LEU A 148 12.53 5.52 16.57
CA LEU A 148 12.75 4.55 15.50
C LEU A 148 13.36 3.26 16.07
N GLN A 149 12.62 2.15 15.97
CA GLN A 149 13.03 0.82 16.39
C GLN A 149 13.55 -0.04 15.23
N GLY A 150 13.21 0.33 14.00
CA GLY A 150 13.69 -0.33 12.81
C GLY A 150 13.21 0.33 11.54
N SER A 151 13.99 0.18 10.47
CA SER A 151 13.63 0.64 9.13
C SER A 151 14.29 -0.26 8.10
N ARG A 152 13.59 -0.52 7.01
CA ARG A 152 14.16 -1.29 5.89
C ARG A 152 13.57 -0.84 4.56
N LEU A 153 14.45 -0.71 3.58
CA LEU A 153 14.09 -0.65 2.16
C LEU A 153 14.19 -2.07 1.60
N LEU A 154 13.19 -2.49 0.85
CA LEU A 154 13.14 -3.83 0.27
C LEU A 154 12.63 -3.82 -1.16
N GLN A 155 13.08 -4.82 -1.90
CA GLN A 155 12.59 -5.18 -3.21
C GLN A 155 12.29 -6.67 -3.20
N LEU A 156 11.08 -7.03 -3.63
CA LEU A 156 10.63 -8.40 -3.78
C LEU A 156 10.14 -8.62 -5.20
N GLU A 157 10.29 -9.84 -5.68
CA GLU A 157 9.87 -10.23 -7.01
C GLU A 157 9.18 -11.60 -6.96
N GLN A 158 8.10 -11.75 -7.73
CA GLN A 158 7.31 -12.99 -7.81
C GLN A 158 6.96 -13.28 -9.26
N ALA A 159 7.36 -14.47 -9.72
CA ALA A 159 6.97 -14.95 -11.03
C ALA A 159 5.48 -15.32 -11.07
N HIS A 160 4.88 -15.25 -12.26
CA HIS A 160 3.50 -15.63 -12.54
C HIS A 160 3.34 -16.12 -13.98
N GLN A 161 2.12 -16.55 -14.38
CA GLN A 161 1.83 -17.17 -15.68
C GLN A 161 1.38 -16.18 -16.76
N GLY A 162 1.43 -14.86 -16.50
CA GLY A 162 1.11 -13.80 -17.46
C GLY A 162 -0.36 -13.37 -17.50
N SER A 163 -1.32 -14.22 -17.13
CA SER A 163 -2.75 -13.82 -17.06
C SER A 163 -2.97 -12.79 -15.95
N LEU A 164 -3.98 -11.91 -16.10
CA LEU A 164 -4.25 -10.86 -15.12
C LEU A 164 -4.51 -11.44 -13.71
N ILE A 165 -5.26 -12.53 -13.63
CA ILE A 165 -5.51 -13.20 -12.34
C ILE A 165 -4.20 -13.68 -11.69
N SER A 166 -3.27 -14.26 -12.47
CA SER A 166 -1.99 -14.71 -11.92
C SER A 166 -1.08 -13.55 -11.53
N GLN A 167 -1.19 -12.40 -12.21
CA GLN A 167 -0.49 -11.16 -11.85
C GLN A 167 -0.99 -10.62 -10.50
N VAL A 168 -2.31 -10.54 -10.30
CA VAL A 168 -2.92 -10.08 -9.04
C VAL A 168 -2.59 -11.04 -7.88
N GLN A 169 -2.57 -12.35 -8.14
CA GLN A 169 -2.13 -13.33 -7.14
C GLN A 169 -0.67 -13.12 -6.74
N ALA A 170 0.22 -12.91 -7.71
CA ALA A 170 1.64 -12.66 -7.43
C ALA A 170 1.85 -11.35 -6.64
N GLN A 171 1.08 -10.29 -6.93
CA GLN A 171 1.10 -9.05 -6.14
C GLN A 171 0.62 -9.30 -4.71
N SER A 172 -0.41 -10.11 -4.53
CA SER A 172 -0.90 -10.53 -3.21
C SER A 172 0.16 -11.31 -2.42
N ASP A 173 0.88 -12.22 -3.10
CA ASP A 173 1.99 -12.99 -2.50
C ASP A 173 3.12 -12.06 -2.02
N LEU A 174 3.50 -11.07 -2.82
CA LEU A 174 4.52 -10.08 -2.44
C LEU A 174 4.13 -9.30 -1.19
N LEU A 175 2.86 -8.90 -1.07
CA LEU A 175 2.35 -8.21 0.11
C LEU A 175 2.30 -9.12 1.34
N ARG A 176 2.03 -10.42 1.16
CA ARG A 176 2.12 -11.42 2.25
C ARG A 176 3.56 -11.60 2.71
N GLN A 177 4.54 -11.60 1.80
CA GLN A 177 5.97 -11.63 2.15
C GLN A 177 6.40 -10.34 2.87
N LEU A 178 5.91 -9.17 2.44
CA LEU A 178 6.13 -7.91 3.16
C LEU A 178 5.59 -8.00 4.59
N ALA A 179 4.35 -8.47 4.77
CA ALA A 179 3.73 -8.63 6.09
C ALA A 179 4.51 -9.59 7.00
N GLU A 180 5.12 -10.64 6.45
CA GLU A 180 5.98 -11.56 7.19
C GLU A 180 7.23 -10.87 7.73
N GLN A 181 7.90 -10.08 6.88
CA GLN A 181 9.08 -9.31 7.29
C GLN A 181 8.71 -8.25 8.34
N LEU A 182 7.57 -7.56 8.15
CA LEU A 182 7.05 -6.59 9.12
C LEU A 182 6.75 -7.25 10.48
N ALA A 183 6.08 -8.39 10.49
CA ALA A 183 5.75 -9.11 11.71
C ALA A 183 7.01 -9.57 12.45
N SER A 184 7.99 -10.12 11.73
CA SER A 184 9.28 -10.52 12.33
C SER A 184 10.00 -9.34 12.98
N ALA A 185 10.04 -8.19 12.29
CA ALA A 185 10.66 -6.98 12.83
C ALA A 185 9.85 -6.43 14.03
N ALA A 186 8.51 -6.43 13.93
CA ALA A 186 7.61 -5.97 14.99
C ALA A 186 7.76 -6.80 16.29
N VAL A 187 7.86 -8.13 16.18
CA VAL A 187 8.11 -9.01 17.35
C VAL A 187 9.41 -8.63 18.04
N THR A 188 10.45 -8.30 17.26
CA THR A 188 11.74 -7.88 17.82
C THR A 188 11.61 -6.53 18.49
N ALA A 189 10.98 -5.55 17.86
CA ALA A 189 10.78 -4.20 18.38
C ALA A 189 9.96 -4.20 19.68
N LEU A 190 8.90 -5.02 19.77
CA LEU A 190 8.06 -5.13 20.96
C LEU A 190 8.77 -5.79 22.15
N LYS A 191 9.82 -6.58 21.92
CA LYS A 191 10.61 -7.23 22.99
C LYS A 191 11.71 -6.33 23.55
N VAL A 192 12.11 -5.26 22.84
CA VAL A 192 13.15 -4.33 23.27
C VAL A 192 12.53 -3.28 24.21
N PRO A 193 12.96 -3.18 25.50
CA PRO A 193 12.48 -2.11 26.37
C PRO A 193 12.82 -0.74 25.77
N ALA A 194 11.93 0.23 25.87
CA ALA A 194 12.03 1.59 25.28
C ALA A 194 13.29 2.40 25.71
N ALA A 195 14.11 1.88 26.63
CA ALA A 195 15.28 2.56 27.18
C ALA A 195 16.63 2.25 26.47
N ALA A 196 16.67 1.34 25.49
CA ALA A 196 17.93 0.78 25.00
C ALA A 196 18.46 1.39 23.69
N ASN A 197 17.89 2.50 23.18
CA ASN A 197 18.36 3.07 21.92
C ASN A 197 19.39 4.20 22.12
N PRO A 198 20.71 3.98 21.86
CA PRO A 198 21.77 4.99 22.02
C PRO A 198 21.68 6.15 21.01
N ALA A 199 20.81 6.07 20.01
CA ALA A 199 20.66 7.13 19.00
C ALA A 199 19.96 8.40 19.52
N SER A 200 19.27 8.34 20.67
CA SER A 200 18.62 9.50 21.32
C SER A 200 19.58 10.52 21.93
N LYS A 201 20.87 10.19 22.08
CA LYS A 201 21.88 11.09 22.72
C LYS A 201 22.51 12.13 21.79
N ARG A 202 22.13 12.20 20.52
CA ARG A 202 22.58 13.25 19.60
C ARG A 202 21.49 14.29 19.31
N ALA A 203 20.89 14.85 20.36
CA ALA A 203 20.27 16.16 20.25
C ALA A 203 21.41 17.18 20.09
N ALA A 204 21.51 17.79 18.90
CA ALA A 204 22.46 18.85 18.65
C ALA A 204 22.25 19.98 19.65
N PRO A 205 23.34 20.60 20.21
CA PRO A 205 23.19 21.72 21.12
C PRO A 205 22.47 22.86 20.40
N ALA A 206 21.44 23.39 21.03
CA ALA A 206 20.66 24.52 20.54
C ALA A 206 21.64 25.65 20.15
N ARG A 207 21.69 26.02 18.86
CA ARG A 207 22.40 27.19 18.39
C ARG A 207 21.80 28.40 19.09
N LYS A 208 22.55 28.99 20.01
CA LYS A 208 22.20 30.30 20.55
C LYS A 208 22.20 31.30 19.40
N THR A 209 21.05 31.80 19.03
CA THR A 209 20.89 32.90 18.10
C THR A 209 21.53 34.14 18.75
N PRO A 210 22.48 34.84 18.10
CA PRO A 210 23.01 36.08 18.62
C PRO A 210 21.91 37.15 18.63
N PRO A 211 21.90 38.08 19.62
CA PRO A 211 20.90 39.13 19.70
C PRO A 211 21.01 40.06 18.48
N LEU A 212 19.83 40.43 17.95
CA LEU A 212 19.70 41.41 16.88
C LEU A 212 20.31 42.77 17.31
N PRO A 213 21.06 43.46 16.43
CA PRO A 213 21.55 44.80 16.71
C PRO A 213 20.39 45.79 16.83
N PRO A 214 20.53 46.85 17.66
CA PRO A 214 19.46 47.83 17.87
C PRO A 214 19.23 48.64 16.58
N VAL A 215 17.94 48.81 16.25
CA VAL A 215 17.49 49.64 15.13
C VAL A 215 17.74 51.10 15.48
N ALA A 216 18.54 51.81 14.64
CA ALA A 216 18.75 53.21 14.78
C ALA A 216 17.47 54.00 14.43
N PRO A 217 17.14 55.07 15.18
CA PRO A 217 15.99 55.92 14.86
C PRO A 217 16.25 56.71 13.57
N VAL A 218 15.28 56.66 12.66
CA VAL A 218 15.23 57.48 11.45
C VAL A 218 14.84 58.91 11.88
N ALA A 219 15.72 59.87 11.54
CA ALA A 219 15.46 61.30 11.69
C ALA A 219 14.61 61.83 10.52
#